data_d046da3fb79299aeddc803147d44429a
#
_entry.id   d046da3fb79299aeddc803147d44429a
#
_cell.length_a   1.000
_cell.length_b   1.000
_cell.length_c   1.000
_cell.angle_alpha   90.00
_cell.angle_beta   90.00
_cell.angle_gamma   90.00
#
_symmetry.space_group_name_H-M   'P 1'
#
loop_
_entity.id
_entity.type
_entity.pdbx_description
1 polymer ?
#
loop_
_entity_poly.entity_id
_entity_poly.type
_entity_poly.pdbx_seq_one_letter_code
_entity_poly.pdbx_strand_id
1 'polypeptide(L)'
;MLGTSGTVTTLGAVHLKLPRYSRALIDGLEMDFQALDKATRMLSSLDYEHRAEVPCIGTERAELVIPGCAILEAIRKSWPVGKLSVADRGLREGILMELMAADGEPIVGNPAQRTQSNANSGQRPDQTH
;
A
#
# COMPACT_ATOMS: atom_id res chain seq x y z
N MET A 1 -10.23 -5.88 -4.97
CA MET A 1 -8.93 -6.44 -5.46
C MET A 1 -7.85 -5.99 -4.51
N LEU A 2 -6.86 -6.83 -4.19
CA LEU A 2 -5.68 -6.44 -3.42
C LEU A 2 -4.46 -6.44 -4.35
N GLY A 3 -3.70 -5.35 -4.35
CA GLY A 3 -2.50 -5.20 -5.15
C GLY A 3 -1.26 -4.96 -4.30
N THR A 4 -0.24 -5.80 -4.50
CA THR A 4 1.01 -5.79 -3.71
C THR A 4 2.24 -5.45 -4.56
N SER A 5 2.07 -5.13 -5.85
CA SER A 5 3.19 -4.89 -6.77
C SER A 5 3.74 -3.46 -6.67
N GLY A 6 4.99 -3.27 -7.09
CA GLY A 6 5.61 -1.96 -7.21
C GLY A 6 4.86 -0.99 -8.13
N THR A 7 4.18 -1.49 -9.17
CA THR A 7 3.30 -0.68 -10.02
C THR A 7 2.13 -0.12 -9.23
N VAL A 8 1.46 -0.94 -8.44
CA VAL A 8 0.30 -0.54 -7.65
C VAL A 8 0.68 0.51 -6.60
N THR A 9 1.78 0.30 -5.89
CA THR A 9 2.27 1.26 -4.90
C THR A 9 2.73 2.57 -5.54
N THR A 10 3.31 2.52 -6.74
CA THR A 10 3.67 3.71 -7.52
C THR A 10 2.42 4.49 -7.96
N LEU A 11 1.41 3.82 -8.48
CA LEU A 11 0.13 4.46 -8.84
C LEU A 11 -0.54 5.11 -7.62
N GLY A 12 -0.47 4.46 -6.45
CA GLY A 12 -0.93 5.04 -5.20
C GLY A 12 -0.20 6.33 -4.83
N ALA A 13 1.14 6.34 -4.94
CA ALA A 13 1.95 7.53 -4.66
C ALA A 13 1.65 8.69 -5.65
N VAL A 14 1.46 8.37 -6.92
CA VAL A 14 1.08 9.34 -7.97
C VAL A 14 -0.33 9.89 -7.71
N HIS A 15 -1.28 9.04 -7.36
CA HIS A 15 -2.65 9.43 -7.03
C HIS A 15 -2.69 10.42 -5.86
N LEU A 16 -1.93 10.14 -4.81
CA LEU A 16 -1.81 11.01 -3.63
C LEU A 16 -0.90 12.22 -3.86
N LYS A 17 -0.25 12.31 -5.04
CA LYS A 17 0.73 13.39 -5.38
C LYS A 17 1.82 13.53 -4.32
N LEU A 18 2.33 12.41 -3.82
CA LEU A 18 3.34 12.45 -2.77
C LEU A 18 4.66 13.02 -3.31
N PRO A 19 5.29 13.97 -2.58
CA PRO A 19 6.62 14.49 -2.94
C PRO A 19 7.73 13.45 -2.68
N ARG A 20 7.47 12.51 -1.79
CA ARG A 20 8.36 11.38 -1.45
C ARG A 20 7.53 10.16 -1.13
N TYR A 21 8.06 8.98 -1.45
CA TYR A 21 7.39 7.73 -1.11
C TYR A 21 7.19 7.58 0.41
N SER A 22 5.98 7.24 0.81
CA SER A 22 5.63 7.02 2.21
C SER A 22 4.80 5.75 2.33
N ARG A 23 5.41 4.69 2.87
CA ARG A 23 4.72 3.42 3.12
C ARG A 23 3.46 3.60 3.96
N ALA A 24 3.53 4.44 4.99
CA ALA A 24 2.42 4.68 5.91
C ALA A 24 1.16 5.28 5.23
N LEU A 25 1.35 5.99 4.12
CA LEU A 25 0.25 6.57 3.35
C LEU A 25 -0.22 5.67 2.21
N ILE A 26 0.63 4.75 1.76
CA ILE A 26 0.35 3.87 0.62
C ILE A 26 -0.25 2.54 1.09
N ASP A 27 0.24 1.97 2.18
CA ASP A 27 -0.24 0.69 2.71
C ASP A 27 -1.66 0.84 3.25
N GLY A 28 -2.60 0.11 2.68
CA GLY A 28 -4.02 0.21 2.99
C GLY A 28 -4.80 1.27 2.18
N LEU A 29 -4.15 1.99 1.26
CA LEU A 29 -4.83 2.95 0.39
C LEU A 29 -5.87 2.23 -0.49
N GLU A 30 -7.10 2.72 -0.50
CA GLU A 30 -8.12 2.28 -1.45
C GLU A 30 -8.20 3.25 -2.64
N MET A 31 -8.14 2.68 -3.84
CA MET A 31 -8.30 3.41 -5.10
C MET A 31 -9.46 2.82 -5.89
N ASP A 32 -10.36 3.65 -6.36
CA ASP A 32 -11.32 3.23 -7.38
C ASP A 32 -10.64 3.13 -8.76
N PHE A 33 -11.32 2.48 -9.68
CA PHE A 33 -10.76 2.28 -11.02
C PHE A 33 -10.63 3.58 -11.81
N GLN A 34 -11.40 4.62 -11.49
CA GLN A 34 -11.27 5.95 -12.12
C GLN A 34 -9.97 6.64 -11.68
N ALA A 35 -9.63 6.55 -10.41
CA ALA A 35 -8.37 7.07 -9.87
C ALA A 35 -7.16 6.37 -10.50
N LEU A 36 -7.24 5.04 -10.66
CA LEU A 36 -6.21 4.25 -11.36
C LEU A 36 -6.07 4.68 -12.83
N ASP A 37 -7.18 4.85 -13.55
CA ASP A 37 -7.17 5.31 -14.95
C ASP A 37 -6.56 6.69 -15.09
N LYS A 38 -6.89 7.60 -14.19
CA LYS A 38 -6.32 8.95 -14.18
C LYS A 38 -4.81 8.94 -14.00
N ALA A 39 -4.32 8.18 -13.00
CA ALA A 39 -2.89 8.04 -12.75
C ALA A 39 -2.16 7.38 -13.92
N THR A 40 -2.73 6.30 -14.49
CA THR A 40 -2.16 5.60 -15.65
C THR A 40 -2.09 6.50 -16.87
N ARG A 41 -3.16 7.23 -17.20
CA ARG A 41 -3.19 8.15 -18.36
C ARG A 41 -2.17 9.28 -18.20
N MET A 42 -2.05 9.84 -17.01
CA MET A 42 -1.05 10.87 -16.73
C MET A 42 0.36 10.33 -17.00
N LEU A 43 0.70 9.16 -16.48
CA LEU A 43 2.02 8.57 -16.70
C LEU A 43 2.26 8.17 -18.17
N SER A 44 1.23 7.69 -18.86
CA SER A 44 1.34 7.31 -20.28
C SER A 44 1.46 8.50 -21.21
N SER A 45 1.03 9.69 -20.79
CA SER A 45 1.18 10.92 -21.59
C SER A 45 2.58 11.53 -21.50
N LEU A 46 3.41 11.08 -20.57
CA LEU A 46 4.78 11.52 -20.36
C LEU A 46 5.76 10.63 -21.14
N ASP A 47 6.80 11.23 -21.71
CA ASP A 47 7.97 10.48 -22.17
C ASP A 47 8.77 9.91 -20.98
N TYR A 48 9.86 9.21 -21.28
CA TYR A 48 10.67 8.59 -20.24
C TYR A 48 11.28 9.61 -19.27
N GLU A 49 11.82 10.70 -19.80
CA GLU A 49 12.54 11.74 -19.03
C GLU A 49 11.59 12.43 -18.04
N HIS A 50 10.49 12.95 -18.54
CA HIS A 50 9.48 13.59 -17.69
C HIS A 50 8.84 12.60 -16.69
N ARG A 51 8.71 11.33 -17.07
CA ARG A 51 8.19 10.30 -16.15
C ARG A 51 9.18 10.00 -15.04
N ALA A 52 10.49 9.99 -15.31
CA ALA A 52 11.53 9.80 -14.30
C ALA A 52 11.60 10.97 -13.30
N GLU A 53 11.17 12.17 -13.71
CA GLU A 53 11.08 13.36 -12.86
C GLU A 53 9.85 13.37 -11.95
N VAL A 54 8.84 12.51 -12.22
CA VAL A 54 7.66 12.41 -11.35
C VAL A 54 8.10 11.96 -9.96
N PRO A 55 7.76 12.72 -8.90
CA PRO A 55 8.07 12.31 -7.53
C PRO A 55 7.63 10.86 -7.25
N CYS A 56 8.43 10.10 -6.54
CA CYS A 56 8.22 8.70 -6.18
C CYS A 56 8.40 7.66 -7.31
N ILE A 57 8.72 8.05 -8.54
CA ILE A 57 9.00 7.12 -9.65
C ILE A 57 10.50 6.88 -9.78
N GLY A 58 11.25 7.92 -10.14
CA GLY A 58 12.68 7.83 -10.41
C GLY A 58 13.00 7.05 -11.69
N THR A 59 14.27 7.07 -12.08
CA THR A 59 14.76 6.48 -13.33
C THR A 59 14.51 4.97 -13.42
N GLU A 60 14.71 4.23 -12.32
CA GLU A 60 14.56 2.77 -12.30
C GLU A 60 13.13 2.30 -12.59
N ARG A 61 12.12 3.06 -12.16
CA ARG A 61 10.71 2.70 -12.31
C ARG A 61 10.05 3.34 -13.53
N ALA A 62 10.61 4.41 -14.07
CA ALA A 62 10.05 5.14 -15.20
C ALA A 62 9.86 4.26 -16.44
N GLU A 63 10.74 3.30 -16.65
CA GLU A 63 10.64 2.34 -17.75
C GLU A 63 9.62 1.23 -17.46
N LEU A 64 9.57 0.73 -16.23
CA LEU A 64 8.78 -0.43 -15.84
C LEU A 64 7.32 -0.10 -15.53
N VAL A 65 7.00 1.16 -15.21
CA VAL A 65 5.65 1.53 -14.76
C VAL A 65 4.60 1.38 -15.87
N ILE A 66 4.95 1.66 -17.12
CA ILE A 66 4.00 1.56 -18.24
C ILE A 66 3.62 0.11 -18.55
N PRO A 67 4.56 -0.82 -18.77
CA PRO A 67 4.19 -2.23 -18.90
C PRO A 67 3.45 -2.77 -17.67
N GLY A 68 3.83 -2.33 -16.47
CA GLY A 68 3.09 -2.67 -15.25
C GLY A 68 1.64 -2.19 -15.26
N CYS A 69 1.38 -0.97 -15.73
CA CYS A 69 0.02 -0.44 -15.91
C CYS A 69 -0.78 -1.26 -16.94
N ALA A 70 -0.15 -1.70 -18.04
CA ALA A 70 -0.81 -2.53 -19.04
C ALA A 70 -1.25 -3.89 -18.48
N ILE A 71 -0.39 -4.52 -17.65
CA ILE A 71 -0.74 -5.76 -16.96
C ILE A 71 -1.90 -5.53 -15.99
N LEU A 72 -1.86 -4.47 -15.17
CA LEU A 72 -2.92 -4.14 -14.24
C LEU A 72 -4.25 -3.87 -14.96
N GLU A 73 -4.22 -3.20 -16.12
CA GLU A 73 -5.38 -2.95 -16.95
C GLU A 73 -6.00 -4.27 -17.46
N ALA A 74 -5.18 -5.22 -17.93
CA ALA A 74 -5.65 -6.54 -18.34
C ALA A 74 -6.32 -7.30 -17.20
N ILE A 75 -5.74 -7.25 -15.99
CA ILE A 75 -6.30 -7.85 -14.78
C ILE A 75 -7.67 -7.22 -14.45
N ARG A 76 -7.77 -5.89 -14.47
CA ARG A 76 -9.01 -5.17 -14.17
C ARG A 76 -10.14 -5.49 -15.15
N LYS A 77 -9.81 -5.67 -16.42
CA LYS A 77 -10.79 -6.09 -17.45
C LYS A 77 -11.32 -7.49 -17.18
N SER A 78 -10.46 -8.39 -16.72
CA SER A 78 -10.86 -9.76 -16.39
C SER A 78 -11.65 -9.86 -15.07
N TRP A 79 -11.37 -8.99 -14.11
CA TRP A 79 -12.03 -8.94 -12.80
C TRP A 79 -12.47 -7.51 -12.45
N PRO A 80 -13.64 -7.06 -12.94
CA PRO A 80 -14.12 -5.67 -12.75
C PRO A 80 -14.76 -5.46 -11.37
N VAL A 81 -13.96 -5.54 -10.30
CA VAL A 81 -14.41 -5.43 -8.90
C VAL A 81 -14.55 -4.00 -8.40
N GLY A 82 -14.25 -3.00 -9.22
CA GLY A 82 -14.47 -1.57 -8.94
C GLY A 82 -13.44 -0.88 -8.08
N LYS A 83 -12.79 -1.59 -7.15
CA LYS A 83 -11.80 -1.03 -6.21
C LYS A 83 -10.54 -1.87 -6.12
N LEU A 84 -9.43 -1.19 -5.87
CA LEU A 84 -8.12 -1.77 -5.57
C LEU A 84 -7.65 -1.27 -4.21
N SER A 85 -7.36 -2.19 -3.29
CA SER A 85 -6.66 -1.90 -2.04
C SER A 85 -5.17 -2.11 -2.26
N VAL A 86 -4.37 -1.09 -1.96
CA VAL A 86 -2.92 -1.14 -2.11
C VAL A 86 -2.31 -1.74 -0.86
N ALA A 87 -1.44 -2.73 -1.00
CA ALA A 87 -0.64 -3.24 0.09
C ALA A 87 0.85 -3.11 -0.25
N ASP A 88 1.59 -2.48 0.63
CA ASP A 88 3.05 -2.35 0.52
C ASP A 88 3.75 -3.40 1.40
N ARG A 89 3.13 -4.56 1.51
CA ARG A 89 3.65 -5.75 2.16
C ARG A 89 3.47 -6.92 1.22
N GLY A 90 4.49 -7.75 1.13
CA GLY A 90 4.52 -8.88 0.21
C GLY A 90 4.73 -10.20 0.90
N LEU A 91 5.08 -11.21 0.11
CA LEU A 91 5.33 -12.56 0.56
C LEU A 91 6.39 -12.64 1.68
N ARG A 92 7.43 -11.82 1.60
CA ARG A 92 8.51 -11.81 2.60
C ARG A 92 8.01 -11.42 3.99
N GLU A 93 7.18 -10.40 4.07
CA GLU A 93 6.57 -9.97 5.33
C GLU A 93 5.63 -11.03 5.89
N GLY A 94 4.87 -11.71 5.02
CA GLY A 94 4.01 -12.83 5.42
C GLY A 94 4.81 -13.99 6.01
N ILE A 95 5.88 -14.41 5.37
CA ILE A 95 6.78 -15.47 5.86
C ILE A 95 7.41 -15.08 7.22
N LEU A 96 7.89 -13.84 7.35
CA LEU A 96 8.45 -13.36 8.62
C LEU A 96 7.42 -13.39 9.75
N MET A 97 6.19 -12.96 9.48
CA MET A 97 5.11 -13.00 10.47
C MET A 97 4.77 -14.44 10.90
N GLU A 98 4.77 -15.37 9.96
CA GLU A 98 4.53 -16.79 10.26
C GLU A 98 5.65 -17.39 11.11
N LEU A 99 6.91 -17.10 10.79
CA LEU A 99 8.07 -17.54 11.57
C LEU A 99 8.06 -16.95 12.98
N MET A 100 7.78 -15.65 13.13
CA MET A 100 7.68 -14.99 14.43
C MET A 100 6.55 -15.59 15.28
N ALA A 101 5.41 -15.90 14.67
CA ALA A 101 4.30 -16.55 15.37
C ALA A 101 4.66 -17.97 15.83
N ALA A 102 5.44 -18.72 15.05
CA ALA A 102 5.93 -20.04 15.42
C ALA A 102 6.93 -20.00 16.59
N ASP A 103 7.73 -18.92 16.68
CA ASP A 103 8.67 -18.69 17.78
C ASP A 103 8.01 -18.10 19.05
N GLY A 104 6.68 -17.88 19.02
CA GLY A 104 5.93 -17.34 20.17
C GLY A 104 6.08 -15.82 20.37
N GLU A 105 6.69 -15.12 19.41
CA GLU A 105 6.80 -13.67 19.46
C GLU A 105 5.46 -13.01 19.10
N PRO A 106 5.03 -11.95 19.85
CA PRO A 106 3.79 -11.26 19.51
C PRO A 106 3.93 -10.56 18.15
N ILE A 107 3.00 -10.82 17.24
CA ILE A 107 2.93 -10.17 15.94
C ILE A 107 2.61 -8.67 16.15
N VAL A 108 3.64 -7.84 16.26
CA VAL A 108 3.51 -6.39 16.37
C VAL A 108 3.22 -5.80 14.99
N GLY A 109 1.93 -5.67 14.64
CA GLY A 109 1.65 -5.19 13.29
C GLY A 109 0.24 -4.73 12.94
N ASN A 110 -0.68 -4.57 13.91
CA ASN A 110 -1.96 -3.93 13.61
C ASN A 110 -2.17 -2.71 14.52
N PRO A 111 -2.11 -1.46 14.01
CA PRO A 111 -2.34 -0.25 14.80
C PRO A 111 -3.74 -0.22 15.45
N ALA A 112 -4.71 -0.98 14.93
CA ALA A 112 -6.05 -1.08 15.50
C ALA A 112 -6.09 -1.83 16.85
N GLN A 113 -5.05 -2.60 17.21
CA GLN A 113 -4.98 -3.32 18.50
C GLN A 113 -4.29 -2.53 19.61
N ARG A 114 -3.59 -1.45 19.29
CA ARG A 114 -2.95 -0.58 20.30
C ARG A 114 -3.93 0.21 21.17
N THR A 115 -5.15 0.42 20.70
CA THR A 115 -6.17 1.20 21.44
C THR A 115 -6.91 0.40 22.52
N GLN A 116 -6.87 -0.94 22.48
CA GLN A 116 -7.60 -1.76 23.46
C GLN A 116 -6.76 -2.16 24.69
N SER A 117 -5.43 -2.18 24.60
CA SER A 117 -4.59 -2.53 25.74
C SER A 117 -4.41 -1.42 26.78
N ASN A 118 -4.64 -0.16 26.39
CA ASN A 118 -4.54 0.99 27.32
C ASN A 118 -5.85 1.30 28.09
N ALA A 119 -6.97 0.68 27.71
CA ALA A 119 -8.24 0.91 28.40
C ALA A 119 -8.45 0.01 29.62
N ASN A 120 -7.64 -1.05 29.79
CA ASN A 120 -7.84 -2.04 30.86
C ASN A 120 -6.86 -1.94 32.03
N SER A 121 -5.98 -0.91 32.07
CA SER A 121 -5.03 -0.70 33.18
C SER A 121 -5.45 0.36 34.20
N GLY A 122 -6.71 0.83 34.14
CA GLY A 122 -7.22 1.97 34.93
C GLY A 122 -8.15 1.65 36.09
N GLN A 123 -8.45 0.40 36.44
CA GLN A 123 -9.30 0.10 37.60
C GLN A 123 -8.51 -0.63 38.70
N ARG A 124 -7.92 0.16 39.61
CA ARG A 124 -7.61 -0.34 40.96
C ARG A 124 -8.87 -0.17 41.83
N PRO A 125 -9.35 -1.21 42.51
CA PRO A 125 -10.37 -1.00 43.55
C PRO A 125 -9.72 -0.37 44.79
N ASP A 126 -10.29 0.76 45.17
CA ASP A 126 -10.03 1.42 46.44
C ASP A 126 -10.55 0.51 47.58
N GLN A 127 -9.68 0.06 48.47
CA GLN A 127 -10.06 -0.58 49.71
C GLN A 127 -9.73 0.38 50.84
N THR A 128 -10.74 1.08 51.32
CA THR A 128 -10.73 1.76 52.59
C THR A 128 -11.32 0.86 53.65
N HIS A 129 -10.49 0.66 54.68
CA HIS A 129 -10.95 0.40 56.06
C HIS A 129 -10.99 1.70 56.82
#